data_270cae64a13e21f5e93b2b346f443652
#
_entry.id   270cae64a13e21f5e93b2b346f443652
#
_cell.length_a   1.000
_cell.length_b   1.000
_cell.length_c   1.000
_cell.angle_alpha   90.00
_cell.angle_beta   90.00
_cell.angle_gamma   90.00
#
_symmetry.space_group_name_H-M   'P 1'
#
loop_
_entity.id
_entity.type
_entity.pdbx_description
1 polymer ?
#
loop_
_entity_poly.entity_id
_entity_poly.type
_entity_poly.pdbx_seq_one_letter_code
_entity_poly.pdbx_strand_id
1 'polypeptide(L)'
;FLIGAFGLWSALIDTFALLIVSVLVTVVVGIPIGIAMSGSKILRKIITPILDVMQTMPSFVYLIPVLMLFGIGKVPALFATIIYALPPLIRLTTLGITQVNHEMVEAGRSFGSTHLQLLIWIKLPQALPSIMAGINQAVMMSLSMVVLASMIGAPGLGEDVLQSIQTLNIGQGLQAGTAIVIVAIIIDRITQAFGQGKRARQKTIDAGRRPIG
;
A
#
# COMPACT_ATOMS: atom_id res chain seq x y z
N PHE A 1 -11.92 -17.60 -14.01
CA PHE A 1 -13.03 -18.46 -14.43
C PHE A 1 -14.13 -18.54 -13.34
N LEU A 2 -13.82 -18.89 -12.08
CA LEU A 2 -14.81 -19.00 -10.99
C LEU A 2 -15.62 -17.70 -10.78
N ILE A 3 -14.97 -16.55 -10.72
CA ILE A 3 -15.63 -15.24 -10.52
C ILE A 3 -16.52 -14.86 -11.70
N GLY A 4 -16.12 -15.21 -12.92
CA GLY A 4 -16.94 -15.02 -14.11
C GLY A 4 -18.16 -15.93 -14.17
N ALA A 5 -18.04 -17.19 -13.67
CA ALA A 5 -19.15 -18.13 -13.58
C ALA A 5 -20.23 -17.68 -12.58
N PHE A 6 -19.85 -16.85 -11.59
CA PHE A 6 -20.79 -16.31 -10.59
C PHE A 6 -21.42 -14.97 -11.01
N GLY A 7 -21.12 -14.45 -12.22
CA GLY A 7 -21.67 -13.17 -12.68
C GLY A 7 -21.10 -11.92 -12.00
N LEU A 8 -20.05 -12.06 -11.17
CA LEU A 8 -19.45 -10.99 -10.39
C LEU A 8 -18.38 -10.18 -11.18
N TRP A 9 -18.38 -10.28 -12.52
CA TRP A 9 -17.33 -9.68 -13.36
C TRP A 9 -17.35 -8.14 -13.29
N SER A 10 -18.50 -7.51 -13.32
CA SER A 10 -18.64 -6.05 -13.21
C SER A 10 -18.14 -5.54 -11.85
N ALA A 11 -18.58 -6.17 -10.76
CA ALA A 11 -18.17 -5.82 -9.41
C ALA A 11 -16.66 -6.01 -9.19
N LEU A 12 -16.08 -7.04 -9.80
CA LEU A 12 -14.64 -7.28 -9.81
C LEU A 12 -13.89 -6.14 -10.50
N ILE A 13 -14.31 -5.74 -11.70
CA ILE A 13 -13.68 -4.65 -12.47
C ILE A 13 -13.75 -3.34 -11.69
N ASP A 14 -14.88 -3.01 -11.08
CA ASP A 14 -15.03 -1.80 -10.28
C ASP A 14 -14.11 -1.81 -9.05
N THR A 15 -14.01 -2.95 -8.35
CA THR A 15 -13.08 -3.14 -7.23
C THR A 15 -11.64 -2.95 -7.67
N PHE A 16 -11.22 -3.56 -8.79
CA PHE A 16 -9.87 -3.39 -9.32
C PHE A 16 -9.57 -1.98 -9.79
N ALA A 17 -10.52 -1.31 -10.46
CA ALA A 17 -10.36 0.07 -10.91
C ALA A 17 -10.13 1.01 -9.73
N LEU A 18 -10.96 0.93 -8.69
CA LEU A 18 -10.79 1.72 -7.47
C LEU A 18 -9.47 1.41 -6.77
N LEU A 19 -9.10 0.14 -6.66
CA LEU A 19 -7.87 -0.29 -6.03
C LEU A 19 -6.64 0.26 -6.76
N ILE A 20 -6.56 0.07 -8.08
CA ILE A 20 -5.39 0.51 -8.88
C ILE A 20 -5.22 2.01 -8.79
N VAL A 21 -6.30 2.78 -8.98
CA VAL A 21 -6.24 4.25 -8.93
C VAL A 21 -5.85 4.72 -7.52
N SER A 22 -6.43 4.15 -6.47
CA SER A 22 -6.10 4.49 -5.08
C SER A 22 -4.64 4.22 -4.78
N VAL A 23 -4.14 3.04 -5.16
CA VAL A 23 -2.74 2.64 -4.92
C VAL A 23 -1.77 3.53 -5.70
N LEU A 24 -2.06 3.84 -6.96
CA LEU A 24 -1.23 4.74 -7.76
C LEU A 24 -1.11 6.12 -7.12
N VAL A 25 -2.24 6.72 -6.71
CA VAL A 25 -2.23 8.01 -6.04
C VAL A 25 -1.50 7.93 -4.69
N THR A 26 -1.75 6.87 -3.91
CA THR A 26 -1.06 6.65 -2.62
C THR A 26 0.45 6.56 -2.81
N VAL A 27 0.93 5.87 -3.84
CA VAL A 27 2.36 5.73 -4.14
C VAL A 27 2.96 7.07 -4.58
N VAL A 28 2.28 7.78 -5.50
CA VAL A 28 2.74 9.09 -6.01
C VAL A 28 2.82 10.14 -4.90
N VAL A 29 1.92 10.10 -3.93
CA VAL A 29 1.90 11.06 -2.80
C VAL A 29 2.75 10.56 -1.63
N GLY A 30 2.64 9.30 -1.26
CA GLY A 30 3.26 8.73 -0.06
C GLY A 30 4.77 8.61 -0.13
N ILE A 31 5.32 8.21 -1.28
CA ILE A 31 6.78 8.08 -1.43
C ILE A 31 7.49 9.44 -1.32
N PRO A 32 7.09 10.50 -2.04
CA PRO A 32 7.71 11.82 -1.88
C PRO A 32 7.62 12.37 -0.45
N ILE A 33 6.48 12.19 0.23
CA ILE A 33 6.34 12.60 1.64
C ILE A 33 7.31 11.82 2.52
N GLY A 34 7.42 10.50 2.34
CA GLY A 34 8.35 9.65 3.09
C GLY A 34 9.82 10.04 2.86
N ILE A 35 10.20 10.38 1.63
CA ILE A 35 11.53 10.90 1.29
C ILE A 35 11.77 12.24 1.98
N ALA A 36 10.83 13.17 1.91
CA ALA A 36 10.94 14.47 2.56
C ALA A 36 11.10 14.34 4.09
N MET A 37 10.32 13.45 4.73
CA MET A 37 10.43 13.15 6.16
C MET A 37 11.79 12.54 6.52
N SER A 38 12.40 11.75 5.63
CA SER A 38 13.73 11.16 5.87
C SER A 38 14.83 12.21 5.94
N GLY A 39 14.68 13.32 5.19
CA GLY A 39 15.66 14.42 5.12
C GLY A 39 15.49 15.51 6.18
N SER A 40 14.32 15.64 6.81
CA SER A 40 14.00 16.71 7.75
C SER A 40 13.53 16.18 9.12
N LYS A 41 14.31 16.49 10.17
CA LYS A 41 13.94 16.15 11.56
C LYS A 41 12.66 16.86 12.02
N ILE A 42 12.45 18.11 11.55
CA ILE A 42 11.27 18.92 11.90
C ILE A 42 10.03 18.29 11.27
N LEU A 43 10.08 17.99 9.97
CA LEU A 43 8.98 17.39 9.24
C LEU A 43 8.59 16.03 9.85
N ARG A 44 9.58 15.21 10.21
CA ARG A 44 9.36 13.94 10.90
C ARG A 44 8.66 14.14 12.24
N LYS A 45 9.13 15.11 13.06
CA LYS A 45 8.54 15.38 14.38
C LYS A 45 7.06 15.82 14.30
N ILE A 46 6.69 16.53 13.22
CA ILE A 46 5.31 16.99 13.01
C ILE A 46 4.43 15.89 12.42
N ILE A 47 4.91 15.19 11.39
CA ILE A 47 4.07 14.24 10.64
C ILE A 47 3.94 12.90 11.38
N THR A 48 4.96 12.44 12.13
CA THR A 48 4.89 11.15 12.82
C THR A 48 3.68 11.02 13.75
N PRO A 49 3.37 11.98 14.64
CA PRO A 49 2.18 11.89 15.48
C PRO A 49 0.87 11.83 14.68
N ILE A 50 0.80 12.53 13.55
CA ILE A 50 -0.37 12.49 12.66
C ILE A 50 -0.54 11.09 12.06
N LEU A 51 0.56 10.50 11.57
CA LEU A 51 0.53 9.12 11.06
C LEU A 51 0.18 8.10 12.16
N ASP A 52 0.62 8.34 13.41
CA ASP A 52 0.30 7.48 14.55
C ASP A 52 -1.20 7.50 14.84
N VAL A 53 -1.80 8.68 14.90
CA VAL A 53 -3.25 8.83 15.06
C VAL A 53 -3.97 8.15 13.90
N MET A 54 -3.55 8.41 12.67
CA MET A 54 -4.15 7.78 11.48
C MET A 54 -4.09 6.25 11.53
N GLN A 55 -3.03 5.64 12.02
CA GLN A 55 -2.92 4.18 12.10
C GLN A 55 -3.71 3.54 13.24
N THR A 56 -4.08 4.31 14.26
CA THR A 56 -4.90 3.83 15.38
C THR A 56 -6.39 3.96 15.12
N MET A 57 -6.79 4.79 14.15
CA MET A 57 -8.21 5.02 13.85
C MET A 57 -8.81 3.83 13.08
N PRO A 58 -10.00 3.35 13.47
CA PRO A 58 -10.74 2.36 12.68
C PRO A 58 -11.05 2.86 11.26
N SER A 59 -11.06 1.95 10.28
CA SER A 59 -11.28 2.27 8.86
C SER A 59 -12.56 3.06 8.58
N PHE A 60 -13.65 2.77 9.29
CA PHE A 60 -14.92 3.50 9.16
C PHE A 60 -14.83 4.98 9.52
N VAL A 61 -13.90 5.36 10.41
CA VAL A 61 -13.71 6.77 10.81
C VAL A 61 -13.20 7.63 9.65
N TYR A 62 -12.52 7.03 8.67
CA TYR A 62 -12.12 7.73 7.44
C TYR A 62 -13.27 7.86 6.45
N LEU A 63 -14.10 6.82 6.38
CA LEU A 63 -15.13 6.72 5.37
C LEU A 63 -16.29 7.70 5.65
N ILE A 64 -16.72 7.81 6.91
CA ILE A 64 -17.88 8.63 7.29
C ILE A 64 -17.73 10.11 6.90
N PRO A 65 -16.66 10.84 7.30
CA PRO A 65 -16.50 12.24 6.92
C PRO A 65 -16.42 12.45 5.40
N VAL A 66 -15.76 11.54 4.68
CA VAL A 66 -15.62 11.65 3.22
C VAL A 66 -16.98 11.43 2.54
N LEU A 67 -17.81 10.49 3.03
CA LEU A 67 -19.17 10.30 2.55
C LEU A 67 -20.06 11.51 2.83
N MET A 68 -19.92 12.14 3.99
CA MET A 68 -20.67 13.35 4.33
C MET A 68 -20.32 14.54 3.43
N LEU A 69 -19.08 14.64 2.96
CA LEU A 69 -18.62 15.72 2.11
C LEU A 69 -18.93 15.49 0.63
N PHE A 70 -18.78 14.27 0.13
CA PHE A 70 -18.84 13.95 -1.30
C PHE A 70 -20.03 13.09 -1.70
N GLY A 71 -20.87 12.69 -0.74
CA GLY A 71 -21.98 11.75 -0.99
C GLY A 71 -21.52 10.30 -1.13
N ILE A 72 -22.41 9.43 -1.64
CA ILE A 72 -22.15 8.00 -1.85
C ILE A 72 -21.62 7.79 -3.28
N GLY A 73 -20.61 6.91 -3.45
CA GLY A 73 -20.12 6.55 -4.78
C GLY A 73 -18.61 6.30 -4.85
N LYS A 74 -18.09 6.29 -6.09
CA LYS A 74 -16.67 5.98 -6.37
C LYS A 74 -15.69 7.03 -5.82
N VAL A 75 -16.07 8.31 -5.86
CA VAL A 75 -15.18 9.42 -5.46
C VAL A 75 -14.86 9.39 -3.96
N PRO A 76 -15.84 9.35 -3.04
CA PRO A 76 -15.57 9.23 -1.62
C PRO A 76 -14.82 7.92 -1.28
N ALA A 77 -15.13 6.81 -1.94
CA ALA A 77 -14.42 5.56 -1.77
C ALA A 77 -12.92 5.70 -2.10
N LEU A 78 -12.62 6.40 -3.20
CA LEU A 78 -11.24 6.68 -3.63
C LEU A 78 -10.48 7.51 -2.58
N PHE A 79 -11.04 8.64 -2.13
CA PHE A 79 -10.41 9.51 -1.14
C PHE A 79 -10.17 8.80 0.19
N ALA A 80 -11.18 8.10 0.71
CA ALA A 80 -11.07 7.36 1.95
C ALA A 80 -9.98 6.27 1.86
N THR A 81 -9.91 5.57 0.73
CA THR A 81 -8.91 4.53 0.49
C THR A 81 -7.49 5.10 0.44
N ILE A 82 -7.28 6.22 -0.27
CA ILE A 82 -5.97 6.90 -0.34
C ILE A 82 -5.52 7.33 1.06
N ILE A 83 -6.38 8.04 1.80
CA ILE A 83 -6.04 8.54 3.13
C ILE A 83 -5.70 7.39 4.08
N TYR A 84 -6.46 6.30 4.02
CA TYR A 84 -6.26 5.12 4.87
C TYR A 84 -4.97 4.36 4.55
N ALA A 85 -4.56 4.30 3.27
CA ALA A 85 -3.39 3.57 2.83
C ALA A 85 -2.06 4.36 2.87
N LEU A 86 -2.12 5.70 3.01
CA LEU A 86 -0.93 6.57 3.05
C LEU A 86 0.02 6.30 4.23
N PRO A 87 -0.45 6.15 5.49
CA PRO A 87 0.43 6.09 6.65
C PRO A 87 1.49 4.98 6.60
N PRO A 88 1.19 3.71 6.32
CA PRO A 88 2.19 2.66 6.28
C PRO A 88 3.23 2.88 5.19
N LEU A 89 2.83 3.38 4.02
CA LEU A 89 3.75 3.66 2.93
C LEU A 89 4.73 4.78 3.28
N ILE A 90 4.24 5.89 3.83
CA ILE A 90 5.07 7.02 4.27
C ILE A 90 6.06 6.56 5.33
N ARG A 91 5.58 5.80 6.32
CA ARG A 91 6.39 5.31 7.45
C ARG A 91 7.50 4.37 6.97
N LEU A 92 7.18 3.36 6.17
CA LEU A 92 8.15 2.39 5.69
C LEU A 92 9.14 3.00 4.70
N THR A 93 8.72 3.98 3.89
CA THR A 93 9.62 4.77 3.05
C THR A 93 10.62 5.58 3.89
N THR A 94 10.13 6.31 4.89
CA THR A 94 10.98 7.08 5.81
C THR A 94 11.96 6.19 6.55
N LEU A 95 11.48 5.08 7.10
CA LEU A 95 12.27 4.12 7.86
C LEU A 95 13.37 3.50 6.98
N GLY A 96 13.02 3.03 5.78
CA GLY A 96 13.97 2.42 4.85
C GLY A 96 15.11 3.36 4.49
N ILE A 97 14.83 4.66 4.25
CA ILE A 97 15.86 5.64 3.91
C ILE A 97 16.73 6.01 5.13
N THR A 98 16.15 6.02 6.33
CA THR A 98 16.89 6.41 7.54
C THR A 98 17.72 5.27 8.13
N GLN A 99 17.37 4.01 7.84
CA GLN A 99 18.12 2.83 8.31
C GLN A 99 19.22 2.37 7.35
N VAL A 100 19.50 3.12 6.30
CA VAL A 100 20.63 2.85 5.40
C VAL A 100 21.95 2.86 6.18
N ASN A 101 22.84 1.88 5.88
CA ASN A 101 24.12 1.75 6.55
C ASN A 101 24.93 3.06 6.50
N HIS A 102 25.32 3.52 7.69
CA HIS A 102 26.05 4.78 7.87
C HIS A 102 27.40 4.78 7.15
N GLU A 103 28.11 3.66 7.16
CA GLU A 103 29.41 3.51 6.47
C GLU A 103 29.30 3.77 4.96
N MET A 104 28.23 3.29 4.32
CA MET A 104 28.02 3.54 2.90
C MET A 104 27.69 5.01 2.61
N VAL A 105 26.99 5.68 3.52
CA VAL A 105 26.70 7.11 3.40
C VAL A 105 27.98 7.93 3.62
N GLU A 106 28.82 7.56 4.57
CA GLU A 106 30.11 8.20 4.83
C GLU A 106 31.10 8.00 3.67
N ALA A 107 31.20 6.78 3.14
CA ALA A 107 32.00 6.51 1.95
C ALA A 107 31.57 7.41 0.77
N GLY A 108 30.25 7.49 0.50
CA GLY A 108 29.75 8.37 -0.55
C GLY A 108 30.10 9.84 -0.34
N ARG A 109 30.07 10.32 0.91
CA ARG A 109 30.48 11.68 1.24
C ARG A 109 31.98 11.90 1.02
N SER A 110 32.81 10.93 1.40
CA SER A 110 34.27 10.99 1.22
C SER A 110 34.65 11.07 -0.26
N PHE A 111 33.84 10.50 -1.16
CA PHE A 111 33.99 10.66 -2.60
C PHE A 111 33.39 11.97 -3.16
N GLY A 112 32.95 12.89 -2.30
CA GLY A 112 32.45 14.20 -2.72
C GLY A 112 31.01 14.20 -3.24
N SER A 113 30.20 13.15 -2.96
CA SER A 113 28.80 13.11 -3.41
C SER A 113 27.95 14.19 -2.76
N THR A 114 27.14 14.86 -3.55
CA THR A 114 26.13 15.83 -3.07
C THR A 114 25.00 15.11 -2.32
N HIS A 115 24.21 15.84 -1.54
CA HIS A 115 23.06 15.29 -0.82
C HIS A 115 22.05 14.57 -1.73
N LEU A 116 21.82 15.10 -2.93
CA LEU A 116 20.91 14.51 -3.91
C LEU A 116 21.49 13.21 -4.50
N GLN A 117 22.79 13.21 -4.81
CA GLN A 117 23.48 12.00 -5.27
C GLN A 117 23.48 10.90 -4.21
N LEU A 118 23.73 11.23 -2.94
CA LEU A 118 23.63 10.29 -1.82
C LEU A 118 22.21 9.70 -1.70
N LEU A 119 21.18 10.52 -1.88
CA LEU A 119 19.81 10.07 -1.82
C LEU A 119 19.49 9.10 -2.97
N ILE A 120 19.78 9.50 -4.22
CA ILE A 120 19.38 8.75 -5.41
C ILE A 120 20.22 7.49 -5.61
N TRP A 121 21.55 7.59 -5.43
CA TRP A 121 22.47 6.51 -5.79
C TRP A 121 22.79 5.55 -4.64
N ILE A 122 22.63 5.99 -3.39
CA ILE A 122 22.98 5.17 -2.21
C ILE A 122 21.74 4.83 -1.40
N LYS A 123 21.00 5.84 -0.91
CA LYS A 123 19.92 5.61 0.04
C LYS A 123 18.67 4.97 -0.59
N LEU A 124 18.19 5.48 -1.71
CA LEU A 124 16.99 4.95 -2.35
C LEU A 124 17.15 3.49 -2.82
N PRO A 125 18.25 3.08 -3.46
CA PRO A 125 18.43 1.69 -3.84
C PRO A 125 18.46 0.73 -2.64
N GLN A 126 19.05 1.14 -1.52
CA GLN A 126 19.08 0.34 -0.29
C GLN A 126 17.75 0.34 0.46
N ALA A 127 17.01 1.45 0.40
CA ALA A 127 15.68 1.57 1.00
C ALA A 127 14.60 0.83 0.19
N LEU A 128 14.88 0.44 -1.05
CA LEU A 128 13.90 -0.15 -1.95
C LEU A 128 13.14 -1.35 -1.37
N PRO A 129 13.76 -2.30 -0.63
CA PRO A 129 13.04 -3.40 0.00
C PRO A 129 11.99 -2.92 1.02
N SER A 130 12.30 -1.87 1.79
CA SER A 130 11.37 -1.28 2.76
C SER A 130 10.26 -0.49 2.07
N ILE A 131 10.57 0.23 0.99
CA ILE A 131 9.59 0.94 0.18
C ILE A 131 8.61 -0.06 -0.44
N MET A 132 9.11 -1.18 -1.01
CA MET A 132 8.26 -2.22 -1.57
C MET A 132 7.39 -2.90 -0.52
N ALA A 133 7.90 -3.10 0.70
CA ALA A 133 7.08 -3.57 1.81
C ALA A 133 5.97 -2.56 2.16
N GLY A 134 6.28 -1.26 2.11
CA GLY A 134 5.31 -0.18 2.28
C GLY A 134 4.23 -0.18 1.20
N ILE A 135 4.61 -0.36 -0.06
CA ILE A 135 3.66 -0.47 -1.18
C ILE A 135 2.76 -1.70 -0.99
N ASN A 136 3.33 -2.86 -0.65
CA ASN A 136 2.55 -4.07 -0.42
C ASN A 136 1.51 -3.86 0.70
N GLN A 137 1.92 -3.25 1.82
CA GLN A 137 1.01 -2.96 2.91
C GLN A 137 -0.06 -1.95 2.52
N ALA A 138 0.28 -0.90 1.77
CA ALA A 138 -0.68 0.08 1.25
C ALA A 138 -1.70 -0.58 0.31
N VAL A 139 -1.28 -1.50 -0.55
CA VAL A 139 -2.16 -2.27 -1.45
C VAL A 139 -3.17 -3.10 -0.65
N MET A 140 -2.71 -3.82 0.38
CA MET A 140 -3.60 -4.64 1.21
C MET A 140 -4.59 -3.80 2.01
N MET A 141 -4.15 -2.65 2.55
CA MET A 141 -5.05 -1.71 3.22
C MET A 141 -6.03 -1.07 2.24
N SER A 142 -5.59 -0.71 1.03
CA SER A 142 -6.46 -0.20 -0.03
C SER A 142 -7.54 -1.20 -0.41
N LEU A 143 -7.19 -2.48 -0.58
CA LEU A 143 -8.17 -3.52 -0.89
C LEU A 143 -9.23 -3.65 0.22
N SER A 144 -8.80 -3.69 1.48
CA SER A 144 -9.71 -3.75 2.62
C SER A 144 -10.67 -2.55 2.64
N MET A 145 -10.16 -1.34 2.36
CA MET A 145 -10.97 -0.12 2.37
C MET A 145 -11.92 -0.04 1.17
N VAL A 146 -11.49 -0.47 -0.02
CA VAL A 146 -12.37 -0.53 -1.21
C VAL A 146 -13.54 -1.47 -0.98
N VAL A 147 -13.30 -2.65 -0.36
CA VAL A 147 -14.36 -3.59 0.00
C VAL A 147 -15.33 -2.98 1.00
N LEU A 148 -14.84 -2.32 2.05
CA LEU A 148 -15.68 -1.63 3.03
C LEU A 148 -16.48 -0.49 2.40
N ALA A 149 -15.87 0.31 1.53
CA ALA A 149 -16.54 1.39 0.83
C ALA A 149 -17.65 0.87 -0.10
N SER A 150 -17.45 -0.29 -0.72
CA SER A 150 -18.49 -0.90 -1.56
C SER A 150 -19.65 -1.47 -0.75
N MET A 151 -19.45 -1.85 0.51
CA MET A 151 -20.55 -2.17 1.43
C MET A 151 -21.42 -0.95 1.80
N ILE A 152 -20.94 0.27 1.56
CA ILE A 152 -21.65 1.51 1.92
C ILE A 152 -22.08 2.30 0.67
N GLY A 153 -22.12 1.64 -0.50
CA GLY A 153 -22.69 2.19 -1.73
C GLY A 153 -21.68 2.66 -2.79
N ALA A 154 -20.39 2.34 -2.65
CA ALA A 154 -19.50 2.35 -3.79
C ALA A 154 -19.66 1.04 -4.57
N PRO A 155 -19.61 1.04 -5.93
CA PRO A 155 -19.70 -0.20 -6.68
C PRO A 155 -18.50 -1.12 -6.42
N GLY A 156 -18.74 -2.43 -6.31
CA GLY A 156 -17.70 -3.42 -6.13
C GLY A 156 -18.16 -4.68 -5.38
N LEU A 157 -17.24 -5.62 -5.19
CA LEU A 157 -17.52 -6.93 -4.57
C LEU A 157 -18.11 -6.85 -3.15
N GLY A 158 -17.88 -5.77 -2.40
CA GLY A 158 -18.46 -5.59 -1.07
C GLY A 158 -19.97 -5.32 -1.10
N GLU A 159 -20.51 -4.78 -2.20
CA GLU A 159 -21.96 -4.59 -2.38
C GLU A 159 -22.67 -5.94 -2.38
N ASP A 160 -22.15 -6.94 -3.10
CA ASP A 160 -22.71 -8.29 -3.13
C ASP A 160 -22.68 -8.96 -1.75
N VAL A 161 -21.64 -8.71 -0.96
CA VAL A 161 -21.56 -9.18 0.44
C VAL A 161 -22.66 -8.53 1.28
N LEU A 162 -22.82 -7.21 1.20
CA LEU A 162 -23.86 -6.51 1.95
C LEU A 162 -25.27 -6.99 1.55
N GLN A 163 -25.53 -7.11 0.26
CA GLN A 163 -26.81 -7.60 -0.26
C GLN A 163 -27.10 -9.01 0.24
N SER A 164 -26.10 -9.89 0.26
CA SER A 164 -26.26 -11.26 0.78
C SER A 164 -26.63 -11.29 2.27
N ILE A 165 -26.09 -10.37 3.06
CA ILE A 165 -26.41 -10.23 4.49
C ILE A 165 -27.86 -9.73 4.65
N GLN A 166 -28.25 -8.73 3.87
CA GLN A 166 -29.61 -8.14 3.93
C GLN A 166 -30.70 -9.12 3.50
N THR A 167 -30.40 -9.96 2.50
CA THR A 167 -31.35 -10.97 1.97
C THR A 167 -31.21 -12.34 2.65
N LEU A 168 -30.30 -12.49 3.63
CA LEU A 168 -29.96 -13.76 4.29
C LEU A 168 -29.60 -14.87 3.29
N ASN A 169 -29.04 -14.52 2.13
CA ASN A 169 -28.64 -15.44 1.08
C ASN A 169 -27.20 -15.92 1.31
N ILE A 170 -27.08 -17.04 2.04
CA ILE A 170 -25.78 -17.64 2.40
C ILE A 170 -24.97 -18.00 1.15
N GLY A 171 -25.62 -18.49 0.07
CA GLY A 171 -24.95 -18.87 -1.17
C GLY A 171 -24.27 -17.67 -1.84
N GLN A 172 -24.97 -16.56 -2.00
CA GLN A 172 -24.41 -15.31 -2.56
C GLN A 172 -23.29 -14.76 -1.68
N GLY A 173 -23.45 -14.78 -0.36
CA GLY A 173 -22.42 -14.32 0.58
C GLY A 173 -21.13 -15.13 0.50
N LEU A 174 -21.23 -16.47 0.39
CA LEU A 174 -20.07 -17.33 0.19
C LEU A 174 -19.38 -17.06 -1.15
N GLN A 175 -20.12 -16.84 -2.23
CA GLN A 175 -19.58 -16.53 -3.55
C GLN A 175 -18.81 -15.21 -3.53
N ALA A 176 -19.42 -14.13 -3.04
CA ALA A 176 -18.81 -12.81 -2.95
C ALA A 176 -17.58 -12.81 -2.01
N GLY A 177 -17.70 -13.43 -0.83
CA GLY A 177 -16.61 -13.56 0.12
C GLY A 177 -15.43 -14.34 -0.44
N THR A 178 -15.69 -15.47 -1.11
CA THR A 178 -14.64 -16.27 -1.77
C THR A 178 -13.96 -15.49 -2.89
N ALA A 179 -14.74 -14.71 -3.68
CA ALA A 179 -14.17 -13.85 -4.72
C ALA A 179 -13.22 -12.80 -4.15
N ILE A 180 -13.58 -12.14 -3.04
CA ILE A 180 -12.71 -11.17 -2.35
C ILE A 180 -11.41 -11.83 -1.87
N VAL A 181 -11.50 -13.02 -1.26
CA VAL A 181 -10.31 -13.76 -0.77
C VAL A 181 -9.38 -14.13 -1.93
N ILE A 182 -9.92 -14.63 -3.05
CA ILE A 182 -9.13 -14.96 -4.23
C ILE A 182 -8.42 -13.71 -4.77
N VAL A 183 -9.13 -12.60 -4.89
CA VAL A 183 -8.58 -11.31 -5.33
C VAL A 183 -7.45 -10.86 -4.40
N ALA A 184 -7.68 -10.93 -3.07
CA ALA A 184 -6.67 -10.56 -2.08
C ALA A 184 -5.38 -11.39 -2.23
N ILE A 185 -5.51 -12.71 -2.38
CA ILE A 185 -4.36 -13.61 -2.56
C ILE A 185 -3.61 -13.30 -3.87
N ILE A 186 -4.32 -13.08 -4.98
CA ILE A 186 -3.70 -12.77 -6.26
C ILE A 186 -2.92 -11.46 -6.18
N ILE A 187 -3.52 -10.41 -5.63
CA ILE A 187 -2.89 -9.10 -5.49
C ILE A 187 -1.67 -9.17 -4.56
N ASP A 188 -1.79 -9.86 -3.43
CA ASP A 188 -0.67 -10.06 -2.50
C ASP A 188 0.50 -10.79 -3.18
N ARG A 189 0.24 -11.85 -3.93
CA ARG A 189 1.28 -12.58 -4.67
C ARG A 189 1.94 -11.72 -5.75
N ILE A 190 1.17 -10.94 -6.49
CA ILE A 190 1.69 -10.03 -7.51
C ILE A 190 2.60 -8.97 -6.87
N THR A 191 2.13 -8.29 -5.83
CA THR A 191 2.90 -7.24 -5.15
C THR A 191 4.16 -7.77 -4.47
N GLN A 192 4.11 -8.94 -3.85
CA GLN A 192 5.28 -9.59 -3.27
C GLN A 192 6.31 -10.02 -4.32
N ALA A 193 5.87 -10.52 -5.48
CA ALA A 193 6.76 -10.91 -6.58
C ALA A 193 7.60 -9.73 -7.08
N PHE A 194 7.02 -8.54 -7.19
CA PHE A 194 7.75 -7.31 -7.53
C PHE A 194 8.77 -6.91 -6.44
N GLY A 195 8.48 -7.19 -5.16
CA GLY A 195 9.37 -6.90 -4.03
C GLY A 195 10.54 -7.89 -3.87
N GLN A 196 10.35 -9.16 -4.21
CA GLN A 196 11.34 -10.23 -3.96
C GLN A 196 12.41 -10.36 -5.05
N GLY A 197 12.15 -9.93 -6.27
CA GLY A 197 13.07 -10.10 -7.41
C GLY A 197 14.47 -9.51 -7.21
N LYS A 198 14.64 -8.57 -6.28
CA LYS A 198 15.94 -7.98 -5.92
C LYS A 198 16.63 -8.64 -4.72
N ARG A 199 15.88 -9.22 -3.77
CA ARG A 199 16.46 -9.92 -2.62
C ARG A 199 17.18 -11.21 -3.00
N ALA A 200 16.67 -11.94 -3.99
CA ALA A 200 17.30 -13.15 -4.49
C ALA A 200 18.65 -12.84 -5.13
N ARG A 201 18.76 -11.76 -5.89
CA ARG A 201 20.01 -11.33 -6.55
C ARG A 201 21.08 -10.87 -5.55
N GLN A 202 20.67 -10.21 -4.46
CA GLN A 202 21.59 -9.78 -3.40
C GLN A 202 22.18 -10.98 -2.64
N LYS A 203 21.36 -11.98 -2.28
CA LYS A 203 21.81 -13.20 -1.61
C LYS A 203 22.80 -14.01 -2.45
N THR A 204 22.65 -14.03 -3.76
CA THR A 204 23.57 -14.76 -4.67
C THR A 204 24.93 -14.06 -4.74
N ILE A 205 24.98 -12.72 -4.70
CA ILE A 205 26.20 -11.94 -4.69
C ILE A 205 26.95 -12.12 -3.36
N ASP A 206 26.23 -12.13 -2.23
CA ASP A 206 26.83 -12.30 -0.89
C ASP A 206 27.29 -13.75 -0.65
N ALA A 207 26.60 -14.73 -1.21
CA ALA A 207 27.01 -16.14 -1.14
C ALA A 207 28.30 -16.42 -1.96
N GLY A 208 28.49 -15.70 -3.07
CA GLY A 208 29.71 -15.81 -3.89
C GLY A 208 30.93 -15.08 -3.32
N ARG A 209 30.75 -14.29 -2.25
CA ARG A 209 31.85 -13.53 -1.59
C ARG A 209 32.37 -14.16 -0.29
N ARG A 210 31.96 -15.38 0.07
CA ARG A 210 32.57 -16.04 1.22
C ARG A 210 34.01 -16.39 0.87
N PRO A 211 34.99 -15.84 1.56
CA PRO A 211 36.39 -16.25 1.36
C PRO A 211 36.50 -17.72 1.74
N ILE A 212 37.11 -18.50 0.85
CA ILE A 212 37.55 -19.88 1.11
C ILE A 212 38.66 -19.72 2.14
N GLY A 213 38.31 -19.96 3.43
CA GLY A 213 39.28 -20.02 4.52
C GLY A 213 39.93 -21.37 4.59
#